data_a86dedd8395f15dfd92190d77cd863a6
#
_entry.id   a86dedd8395f15dfd92190d77cd863a6
#
_cell.length_a   1.000
_cell.length_b   1.000
_cell.length_c   1.000
_cell.angle_alpha   90.00
_cell.angle_beta   90.00
_cell.angle_gamma   90.00
#
_symmetry.space_group_name_H-M   'P 1'
#
loop_
_entity.id
_entity.type
_entity.pdbx_description
1 polymer ?
#
loop_
_entity_poly.entity_id
_entity_poly.type
_entity_poly.pdbx_seq_one_letter_code
_entity_poly.pdbx_strand_id
1 'polypeptide(L)'
;MSDPTPASQNTLSPGTKRIGEHSIRFDPLLDSVIAIAKIYGITTTLEALSAGLPLEGNRITPDLLPRAAGRAGLTAKLARRKLDLLRPGLLPVVLLLKENQACVLLEWLPSGEARVRFPENGESSDVLTREELENLYAGIACFVRPVYKFDPRTPDSGELKSQHWFWSVVFQNWRLYRDSLLAALLINIFALVMPMFSMTVYDRVVPNRAEETLWVLSIGV
;
A
#
# COMPACT_ATOMS: atom_id res chain seq x y z
N MET A 1 56.12 -45.03 47.30
CA MET A 1 55.09 -45.05 48.33
C MET A 1 54.44 -43.68 48.20
N SER A 2 53.44 -43.59 47.40
CA SER A 2 52.76 -42.35 47.13
C SER A 2 51.28 -42.69 46.85
N ASP A 3 50.44 -42.27 47.74
CA ASP A 3 49.02 -42.49 47.73
C ASP A 3 48.34 -41.77 46.59
N PRO A 4 47.30 -42.33 45.99
CA PRO A 4 46.47 -41.62 45.02
C PRO A 4 45.31 -40.96 45.76
N THR A 5 45.13 -39.68 45.49
CA THR A 5 44.03 -38.83 45.90
C THR A 5 42.70 -39.28 45.20
N PRO A 6 41.58 -39.39 45.89
CA PRO A 6 40.31 -39.75 45.29
C PRO A 6 39.64 -38.57 44.57
N ALA A 7 39.14 -38.84 43.39
CA ALA A 7 38.39 -37.95 42.55
C ALA A 7 37.08 -37.47 43.20
N SER A 8 36.87 -36.18 43.20
CA SER A 8 35.65 -35.51 43.62
C SER A 8 34.51 -35.85 42.68
N GLN A 9 33.53 -36.60 43.14
CA GLN A 9 32.27 -36.86 42.47
C GLN A 9 31.40 -35.62 42.55
N ASN A 10 31.26 -34.97 41.43
CA ASN A 10 30.33 -33.86 41.28
C ASN A 10 28.93 -34.43 41.01
N THR A 11 28.13 -34.58 42.07
CA THR A 11 26.73 -34.95 42.04
C THR A 11 25.91 -33.80 41.45
N LEU A 12 25.64 -33.85 40.16
CA LEU A 12 24.66 -32.99 39.52
C LEU A 12 23.25 -33.36 40.00
N SER A 13 22.63 -32.47 40.76
CA SER A 13 21.23 -32.53 41.14
C SER A 13 20.31 -32.57 39.91
N PRO A 14 19.38 -33.54 39.83
CA PRO A 14 18.36 -33.55 38.80
C PRO A 14 17.20 -32.66 39.25
N GLY A 15 17.00 -31.51 38.64
CA GLY A 15 15.74 -30.79 38.87
C GLY A 15 15.76 -29.31 38.72
N THR A 16 16.17 -28.80 37.60
CA THR A 16 15.62 -27.53 37.17
C THR A 16 15.12 -27.73 35.71
N LYS A 17 13.86 -28.17 35.64
CA LYS A 17 13.11 -28.21 34.40
C LYS A 17 13.00 -26.75 33.97
N ARG A 18 13.89 -26.30 33.07
CA ARG A 18 13.77 -25.00 32.41
C ARG A 18 12.46 -24.99 31.67
N ILE A 19 11.51 -24.23 32.22
CA ILE A 19 10.23 -23.97 31.60
C ILE A 19 10.53 -23.32 30.24
N GLY A 20 10.33 -24.13 29.18
CA GLY A 20 9.97 -23.71 27.87
C GLY A 20 10.77 -22.58 27.22
N GLU A 21 12.01 -22.84 26.81
CA GLU A 21 12.44 -22.29 25.50
C GLU A 21 11.61 -23.00 24.43
N HIS A 22 10.39 -22.48 24.20
CA HIS A 22 9.72 -22.67 22.94
C HIS A 22 10.53 -21.84 21.92
N SER A 23 11.62 -22.41 21.44
CA SER A 23 12.25 -21.91 20.22
C SER A 23 11.16 -22.02 19.14
N ILE A 24 10.55 -20.90 18.81
CA ILE A 24 9.59 -20.78 17.71
C ILE A 24 10.39 -21.19 16.48
N ARG A 25 10.18 -22.42 16.05
CA ARG A 25 10.78 -22.94 14.84
C ARG A 25 10.24 -22.11 13.68
N PHE A 26 11.07 -21.87 12.70
CA PHE A 26 10.79 -21.23 11.42
C PHE A 26 9.33 -21.44 10.95
N ASP A 27 8.58 -20.33 10.87
CA ASP A 27 7.22 -20.30 10.36
C ASP A 27 7.19 -19.47 9.06
N PRO A 28 7.05 -20.12 7.88
CA PRO A 28 7.13 -19.42 6.59
C PRO A 28 6.15 -18.25 6.45
N LEU A 29 4.97 -18.36 7.08
CA LEU A 29 3.96 -17.30 7.01
C LEU A 29 4.34 -16.07 7.85
N LEU A 30 4.78 -16.28 9.10
CA LEU A 30 5.21 -15.19 9.97
C LEU A 30 6.48 -14.52 9.44
N ASP A 31 7.44 -15.32 8.98
CA ASP A 31 8.68 -14.79 8.40
C ASP A 31 8.43 -13.99 7.12
N SER A 32 7.44 -14.40 6.30
CA SER A 32 6.99 -13.62 5.15
C SER A 32 6.39 -12.26 5.56
N VAL A 33 5.62 -12.22 6.66
CA VAL A 33 5.09 -10.96 7.19
C VAL A 33 6.21 -10.07 7.72
N ILE A 34 7.21 -10.64 8.40
CA ILE A 34 8.39 -9.90 8.87
C ILE A 34 9.18 -9.33 7.68
N ALA A 35 9.35 -10.11 6.62
CA ALA A 35 10.03 -9.64 5.40
C ALA A 35 9.30 -8.43 4.78
N ILE A 36 7.97 -8.46 4.73
CA ILE A 36 7.18 -7.30 4.25
C ILE A 36 7.24 -6.14 5.24
N ALA A 37 7.17 -6.40 6.56
CA ALA A 37 7.31 -5.37 7.59
C ALA A 37 8.63 -4.59 7.41
N LYS A 38 9.74 -5.31 7.19
CA LYS A 38 11.05 -4.70 6.89
C LYS A 38 11.03 -3.81 5.65
N ILE A 39 10.34 -4.20 4.59
CA ILE A 39 10.19 -3.39 3.37
C ILE A 39 9.49 -2.06 3.68
N TYR A 40 8.52 -2.08 4.61
CA TYR A 40 7.82 -0.87 5.07
C TYR A 40 8.54 -0.14 6.22
N GLY A 41 9.76 -0.55 6.60
CA GLY A 41 10.54 0.08 7.67
C GLY A 41 10.02 -0.23 9.09
N ILE A 42 9.19 -1.27 9.23
CA ILE A 42 8.64 -1.69 10.53
C ILE A 42 9.48 -2.85 11.06
N THR A 43 10.09 -2.64 12.23
CA THR A 43 10.83 -3.71 12.92
C THR A 43 9.87 -4.51 13.81
N THR A 44 9.84 -5.81 13.61
CA THR A 44 9.03 -6.74 14.41
C THR A 44 9.77 -8.08 14.54
N THR A 45 9.39 -8.87 15.53
CA THR A 45 9.98 -10.19 15.80
C THR A 45 8.92 -11.27 15.71
N LEU A 46 9.35 -12.51 15.53
CA LEU A 46 8.46 -13.68 15.52
C LEU A 46 7.66 -13.79 16.82
N GLU A 47 8.32 -13.55 17.97
CA GLU A 47 7.69 -13.60 19.27
C GLU A 47 6.60 -12.53 19.41
N ALA A 48 6.85 -11.31 18.90
CA ALA A 48 5.88 -10.22 18.95
C ALA A 48 4.64 -10.54 18.10
N LEU A 49 4.83 -11.17 16.96
CA LEU A 49 3.72 -11.54 16.07
C LEU A 49 2.92 -12.73 16.59
N SER A 50 3.58 -13.72 17.16
CA SER A 50 2.97 -14.98 17.63
C SER A 50 2.42 -14.92 19.04
N ALA A 51 2.82 -13.93 19.87
CA ALA A 51 2.45 -13.85 21.27
C ALA A 51 0.94 -14.03 21.50
N GLY A 52 0.53 -15.08 22.28
CA GLY A 52 -0.87 -15.33 22.63
C GLY A 52 -1.79 -15.70 21.44
N LEU A 53 -1.24 -16.14 20.34
CA LEU A 53 -2.02 -16.78 19.27
C LEU A 53 -2.01 -18.31 19.45
N PRO A 54 -3.13 -18.98 19.19
CA PRO A 54 -3.16 -20.44 19.17
C PRO A 54 -2.37 -20.93 17.96
N LEU A 55 -1.22 -21.57 18.22
CA LEU A 55 -0.38 -22.16 17.19
C LEU A 55 -0.71 -23.64 17.04
N GLU A 56 -0.97 -24.09 15.84
CA GLU A 56 -1.16 -25.51 15.52
C GLU A 56 0.17 -26.10 15.09
N GLY A 57 0.70 -27.05 15.87
CA GLY A 57 2.01 -27.66 15.59
C GLY A 57 3.17 -26.65 15.53
N ASN A 58 3.07 -25.57 16.34
CA ASN A 58 4.04 -24.47 16.39
C ASN A 58 4.11 -23.61 15.11
N ARG A 59 3.05 -23.63 14.28
CA ARG A 59 2.88 -22.80 13.07
C ARG A 59 1.58 -22.03 13.15
N ILE A 60 1.55 -20.86 12.51
CA ILE A 60 0.33 -20.07 12.40
C ILE A 60 -0.53 -20.59 11.26
N THR A 61 -1.84 -20.64 11.49
CA THR A 61 -2.80 -20.89 10.40
C THR A 61 -3.03 -19.63 9.59
N PRO A 62 -3.29 -19.72 8.28
CA PRO A 62 -3.53 -18.55 7.44
C PRO A 62 -4.62 -17.62 7.99
N ASP A 63 -5.66 -18.15 8.62
CA ASP A 63 -6.76 -17.37 9.18
C ASP A 63 -6.35 -16.46 10.35
N LEU A 64 -5.28 -16.79 11.05
CA LEU A 64 -4.73 -15.99 12.14
C LEU A 64 -3.74 -14.92 11.68
N LEU A 65 -3.32 -14.99 10.41
CA LEU A 65 -2.35 -14.05 9.84
C LEU A 65 -2.78 -12.58 9.95
N PRO A 66 -4.06 -12.21 9.76
CA PRO A 66 -4.51 -10.82 9.99
C PRO A 66 -4.33 -10.35 11.43
N ARG A 67 -4.51 -11.24 12.41
CA ARG A 67 -4.30 -10.93 13.83
C ARG A 67 -2.82 -10.75 14.16
N ALA A 68 -1.96 -11.62 13.62
CA ALA A 68 -0.52 -11.50 13.75
C ALA A 68 0.00 -10.19 13.15
N ALA A 69 -0.37 -9.90 11.90
CA ALA A 69 0.01 -8.67 11.22
C ALA A 69 -0.47 -7.41 11.96
N GLY A 70 -1.68 -7.44 12.54
CA GLY A 70 -2.23 -6.33 13.32
C GLY A 70 -1.36 -5.91 14.50
N ARG A 71 -0.61 -6.83 15.09
CA ARG A 71 0.32 -6.54 16.19
C ARG A 71 1.55 -5.74 15.75
N ALA A 72 1.99 -5.96 14.52
CA ALA A 72 3.05 -5.16 13.90
C ALA A 72 2.55 -3.83 13.33
N GLY A 73 1.27 -3.47 13.53
CA GLY A 73 0.70 -2.29 12.90
C GLY A 73 0.48 -2.47 11.38
N LEU A 74 0.33 -3.72 10.95
CA LEU A 74 0.03 -4.08 9.56
C LEU A 74 -1.41 -4.60 9.46
N THR A 75 -2.03 -4.37 8.33
CA THR A 75 -3.29 -5.03 7.95
C THR A 75 -2.98 -6.12 6.95
N ALA A 76 -3.47 -7.33 7.20
CA ALA A 76 -3.36 -8.44 6.26
C ALA A 76 -4.75 -8.86 5.78
N LYS A 77 -4.88 -9.10 4.49
CA LYS A 77 -6.11 -9.57 3.85
C LYS A 77 -5.80 -10.78 2.99
N LEU A 78 -6.41 -11.92 3.32
CA LEU A 78 -6.34 -13.10 2.47
C LEU A 78 -7.38 -13.01 1.35
N ALA A 79 -6.97 -13.33 0.15
CA ALA A 79 -7.87 -13.42 -1.00
C ALA A 79 -7.42 -14.54 -1.93
N ARG A 80 -8.40 -15.30 -2.43
CA ARG A 80 -8.14 -16.24 -3.52
C ARG A 80 -8.01 -15.48 -4.83
N ARG A 81 -6.83 -15.50 -5.42
CA ARG A 81 -6.55 -14.80 -6.68
C ARG A 81 -5.59 -15.60 -7.55
N LYS A 82 -5.84 -15.58 -8.86
CA LYS A 82 -4.88 -16.09 -9.84
C LYS A 82 -3.68 -15.14 -9.97
N LEU A 83 -2.52 -15.68 -10.31
CA LEU A 83 -1.29 -14.88 -10.50
C LEU A 83 -1.46 -13.75 -11.52
N ASP A 84 -2.22 -13.99 -12.58
CA ASP A 84 -2.52 -12.99 -13.63
C ASP A 84 -3.17 -11.71 -13.14
N LEU A 85 -3.90 -11.81 -12.03
CA LEU A 85 -4.60 -10.67 -11.43
C LEU A 85 -3.74 -9.90 -10.42
N LEU A 86 -2.51 -10.35 -10.16
CA LEU A 86 -1.57 -9.65 -9.28
C LEU A 86 -0.78 -8.61 -10.08
N ARG A 87 -1.38 -7.42 -10.19
CA ARG A 87 -0.76 -6.30 -10.89
C ARG A 87 0.39 -5.69 -10.08
N PRO A 88 1.37 -5.01 -10.72
CA PRO A 88 2.50 -4.39 -10.03
C PRO A 88 2.11 -3.47 -8.86
N GLY A 89 1.00 -2.74 -8.97
CA GLY A 89 0.51 -1.85 -7.90
C GLY A 89 -0.02 -2.56 -6.65
N LEU A 90 -0.16 -3.90 -6.67
CA LEU A 90 -0.58 -4.68 -5.51
C LEU A 90 0.60 -5.28 -4.74
N LEU A 91 1.80 -5.19 -5.27
CA LEU A 91 3.01 -5.74 -4.67
C LEU A 91 3.59 -4.80 -3.58
N PRO A 92 4.34 -5.31 -2.62
CA PRO A 92 4.63 -6.73 -2.36
C PRO A 92 3.43 -7.48 -1.76
N VAL A 93 3.38 -8.80 -2.00
CA VAL A 93 2.31 -9.69 -1.52
C VAL A 93 2.87 -11.03 -1.05
N VAL A 94 2.32 -11.60 0.02
CA VAL A 94 2.65 -12.97 0.45
C VAL A 94 1.81 -13.94 -0.37
N LEU A 95 2.46 -14.89 -1.02
CA LEU A 95 1.83 -16.02 -1.71
C LEU A 95 1.90 -17.25 -0.84
N LEU A 96 0.76 -17.87 -0.63
CA LEU A 96 0.70 -19.19 0.00
C LEU A 96 1.03 -20.23 -1.06
N LEU A 97 2.01 -21.06 -0.76
CA LEU A 97 2.44 -22.14 -1.61
C LEU A 97 1.84 -23.47 -1.15
N LYS A 98 1.94 -24.46 -2.00
CA LYS A 98 1.63 -25.84 -1.63
C LYS A 98 2.55 -26.29 -0.49
N GLU A 99 2.20 -27.36 0.21
CA GLU A 99 2.97 -27.89 1.34
C GLU A 99 3.18 -26.94 2.52
N ASN A 100 2.23 -26.02 2.73
CA ASN A 100 2.26 -25.07 3.87
C ASN A 100 3.48 -24.14 3.87
N GLN A 101 4.03 -23.86 2.70
CA GLN A 101 5.10 -22.88 2.51
C GLN A 101 4.53 -21.52 2.11
N ALA A 102 5.38 -20.49 2.17
CA ALA A 102 5.03 -19.15 1.74
C ALA A 102 6.24 -18.46 1.11
N CYS A 103 5.97 -17.57 0.18
CA CYS A 103 6.99 -16.67 -0.35
C CYS A 103 6.42 -15.24 -0.49
N VAL A 104 7.30 -14.27 -0.58
CA VAL A 104 6.94 -12.88 -0.85
C VAL A 104 7.22 -12.55 -2.30
N LEU A 105 6.19 -12.26 -3.07
CA LEU A 105 6.33 -11.71 -4.43
C LEU A 105 6.63 -10.22 -4.32
N LEU A 106 7.82 -9.82 -4.74
CA LEU A 106 8.32 -8.46 -4.65
C LEU A 106 7.92 -7.64 -5.88
N GLU A 107 8.21 -8.15 -7.06
CA GLU A 107 7.92 -7.46 -8.33
C GLU A 107 7.84 -8.45 -9.50
N TRP A 108 7.21 -7.98 -10.59
CA TRP A 108 7.26 -8.63 -11.89
C TRP A 108 8.34 -7.97 -12.73
N LEU A 109 9.26 -8.77 -13.27
CA LEU A 109 10.29 -8.26 -14.17
C LEU A 109 9.68 -8.02 -15.58
N PRO A 110 10.32 -7.14 -16.37
CA PRO A 110 9.91 -6.92 -17.76
C PRO A 110 9.99 -8.17 -18.65
N SER A 111 10.81 -9.16 -18.26
CA SER A 111 10.89 -10.49 -18.89
C SER A 111 9.66 -11.36 -18.67
N GLY A 112 8.76 -10.97 -17.76
CA GLY A 112 7.59 -11.76 -17.33
C GLY A 112 7.88 -12.73 -16.18
N GLU A 113 9.10 -12.74 -15.69
CA GLU A 113 9.53 -13.50 -14.51
C GLU A 113 9.13 -12.81 -13.22
N ALA A 114 9.03 -13.57 -12.14
CA ALA A 114 8.70 -13.08 -10.81
C ALA A 114 9.94 -13.02 -9.92
N ARG A 115 10.20 -11.87 -9.32
CA ARG A 115 11.17 -11.78 -8.23
C ARG A 115 10.47 -12.10 -6.93
N VAL A 116 10.87 -13.23 -6.33
CA VAL A 116 10.30 -13.74 -5.09
C VAL A 116 11.36 -13.82 -4.01
N ARG A 117 10.92 -13.76 -2.77
CA ARG A 117 11.78 -14.00 -1.60
C ARG A 117 11.19 -15.14 -0.81
N PHE A 118 11.97 -16.19 -0.63
CA PHE A 118 11.64 -17.26 0.31
C PHE A 118 12.20 -16.90 1.68
N PRO A 119 11.37 -16.99 2.73
CA PRO A 119 11.83 -16.70 4.09
C PRO A 119 13.00 -17.57 4.54
N GLU A 120 13.08 -18.77 4.01
CA GLU A 120 14.16 -19.75 4.29
C GLU A 120 15.53 -19.26 3.80
N ASN A 121 15.56 -18.49 2.72
CA ASN A 121 16.79 -17.98 2.11
C ASN A 121 17.22 -16.61 2.69
N GLY A 122 16.58 -16.16 3.78
CA GLY A 122 16.89 -14.89 4.44
C GLY A 122 16.52 -13.68 3.59
N GLU A 123 17.50 -12.82 3.31
CA GLU A 123 17.27 -11.58 2.54
C GLU A 123 17.47 -11.75 1.02
N SER A 124 17.94 -12.91 0.57
CA SER A 124 18.14 -13.15 -0.86
C SER A 124 16.79 -13.24 -1.59
N SER A 125 16.78 -12.78 -2.83
CA SER A 125 15.64 -12.89 -3.72
C SER A 125 15.98 -13.79 -4.89
N ASP A 126 15.07 -14.67 -5.22
CA ASP A 126 15.18 -15.59 -6.34
C ASP A 126 14.29 -15.10 -7.49
N VAL A 127 14.66 -15.46 -8.70
CA VAL A 127 13.86 -15.17 -9.89
C VAL A 127 13.28 -16.49 -10.38
N LEU A 128 11.96 -16.56 -10.44
CA LEU A 128 11.21 -17.72 -10.92
C LEU A 128 10.45 -17.35 -12.18
N THR A 129 10.35 -18.32 -13.07
CA THR A 129 9.46 -18.21 -14.20
C THR A 129 8.00 -18.23 -13.72
N ARG A 130 7.12 -17.66 -14.51
CA ARG A 130 5.70 -17.63 -14.18
C ARG A 130 5.10 -19.02 -13.99
N GLU A 131 5.50 -19.97 -14.85
CA GLU A 131 5.01 -21.35 -14.82
C GLU A 131 5.47 -22.08 -13.54
N GLU A 132 6.72 -21.91 -13.14
CA GLU A 132 7.24 -22.48 -11.89
C GLU A 132 6.49 -21.93 -10.68
N LEU A 133 6.27 -20.62 -10.64
CA LEU A 133 5.53 -20.00 -9.55
C LEU A 133 4.07 -20.47 -9.51
N GLU A 134 3.42 -20.64 -10.67
CA GLU A 134 2.03 -21.13 -10.75
C GLU A 134 1.91 -22.58 -10.29
N ASN A 135 2.88 -23.40 -10.57
CA ASN A 135 2.94 -24.79 -10.10
C ASN A 135 3.07 -24.90 -8.58
N LEU A 136 3.78 -23.97 -7.95
CA LEU A 136 3.97 -23.90 -6.50
C LEU A 136 2.80 -23.22 -5.79
N TYR A 137 2.12 -22.31 -6.44
CA TYR A 137 1.10 -21.45 -5.84
C TYR A 137 -0.17 -22.21 -5.45
N ALA A 138 -0.66 -22.00 -4.23
CA ALA A 138 -1.90 -22.61 -3.73
C ALA A 138 -3.18 -21.82 -4.09
N GLY A 139 -3.06 -20.71 -4.83
CA GLY A 139 -4.21 -19.88 -5.21
C GLY A 139 -4.64 -18.84 -4.18
N ILE A 140 -3.92 -18.69 -3.08
CA ILE A 140 -4.24 -17.76 -2.01
C ILE A 140 -3.11 -16.74 -1.86
N ALA A 141 -3.45 -15.47 -1.98
CA ALA A 141 -2.53 -14.35 -1.76
C ALA A 141 -2.94 -13.58 -0.50
N CYS A 142 -1.97 -13.20 0.31
CA CYS A 142 -2.16 -12.34 1.46
C CYS A 142 -1.57 -10.96 1.21
N PHE A 143 -2.44 -9.97 1.12
CA PHE A 143 -2.07 -8.57 0.95
C PHE A 143 -1.78 -7.96 2.30
N VAL A 144 -0.51 -7.61 2.52
CA VAL A 144 -0.05 -6.98 3.77
C VAL A 144 0.26 -5.51 3.50
N ARG A 145 -0.35 -4.61 4.27
CA ARG A 145 -0.17 -3.16 4.14
C ARG A 145 0.02 -2.53 5.51
N PRO A 146 0.82 -1.48 5.64
CA PRO A 146 0.93 -0.75 6.89
C PRO A 146 -0.41 -0.09 7.24
N VAL A 147 -0.79 -0.17 8.53
CA VAL A 147 -1.89 0.65 9.04
C VAL A 147 -1.35 2.05 9.21
N TYR A 148 -1.85 2.97 8.41
CA TYR A 148 -1.48 4.38 8.55
C TYR A 148 -2.08 4.91 9.86
N LYS A 149 -1.26 4.99 10.90
CA LYS A 149 -1.62 5.70 12.13
C LYS A 149 -1.05 7.11 11.99
N PHE A 150 -1.92 8.10 11.98
CA PHE A 150 -1.50 9.49 12.17
C PHE A 150 -0.94 9.60 13.59
N ASP A 151 0.36 9.50 13.74
CA ASP A 151 1.04 9.90 14.96
C ASP A 151 1.48 11.36 14.76
N PRO A 152 0.90 12.32 15.51
CA PRO A 152 1.27 13.73 15.40
C PRO A 152 2.72 13.99 15.83
N ARG A 153 3.42 12.96 16.35
CA ARG A 153 4.83 13.05 16.78
C ARG A 153 5.81 12.49 15.75
N THR A 154 5.33 11.81 14.72
CA THR A 154 6.20 11.37 13.63
C THR A 154 6.47 12.57 12.76
N PRO A 155 7.70 13.10 12.70
CA PRO A 155 8.03 14.07 11.67
C PRO A 155 7.73 13.41 10.33
N ASP A 156 7.03 14.15 9.45
CA ASP A 156 6.71 13.72 8.10
C ASP A 156 7.98 13.22 7.38
N SER A 157 8.32 11.95 7.60
CA SER A 157 9.42 11.27 6.89
C SER A 157 9.02 10.88 5.47
N GLY A 158 7.88 11.29 5.05
CA GLY A 158 7.45 11.36 3.67
C GLY A 158 7.50 12.80 3.24
N GLU A 159 8.68 13.32 2.93
CA GLU A 159 8.74 14.29 1.86
C GLU A 159 8.18 13.64 0.60
N LEU A 160 6.85 13.48 0.58
CA LEU A 160 6.15 13.64 -0.66
C LEU A 160 6.73 14.92 -1.20
N LYS A 161 7.48 14.86 -2.28
CA LYS A 161 7.89 16.03 -3.06
C LYS A 161 6.61 16.77 -3.45
N SER A 162 6.06 17.45 -2.45
CA SER A 162 4.77 18.16 -2.43
C SER A 162 4.86 19.44 -3.25
N GLN A 163 6.01 19.71 -3.85
CA GLN A 163 6.25 21.00 -4.47
C GLN A 163 5.42 21.23 -5.74
N HIS A 164 4.85 20.19 -6.31
CA HIS A 164 4.04 20.32 -7.53
C HIS A 164 2.78 19.45 -7.59
N TRP A 165 2.35 18.84 -6.47
CA TRP A 165 1.17 17.96 -6.48
C TRP A 165 -0.09 18.71 -6.95
N PHE A 166 -0.27 19.96 -6.50
CA PHE A 166 -1.40 20.81 -6.89
C PHE A 166 -1.38 21.09 -8.39
N TRP A 167 -0.24 21.55 -8.91
CA TRP A 167 -0.11 21.86 -10.32
C TRP A 167 -0.21 20.63 -11.22
N SER A 168 0.28 19.48 -10.77
CA SER A 168 0.15 18.23 -11.54
C SER A 168 -1.32 17.83 -11.69
N VAL A 169 -2.13 17.94 -10.65
CA VAL A 169 -3.57 17.67 -10.70
C VAL A 169 -4.31 18.67 -11.60
N VAL A 170 -3.96 19.96 -11.49
CA VAL A 170 -4.55 21.01 -12.33
C VAL A 170 -4.22 20.77 -13.81
N PHE A 171 -2.97 20.49 -14.16
CA PHE A 171 -2.58 20.24 -15.56
C PHE A 171 -3.13 18.91 -16.09
N GLN A 172 -3.26 17.90 -15.25
CA GLN A 172 -3.86 16.62 -15.66
C GLN A 172 -5.33 16.76 -16.03
N ASN A 173 -6.05 17.68 -15.36
CA ASN A 173 -7.47 17.94 -15.60
C ASN A 173 -7.72 19.25 -16.37
N TRP A 174 -6.72 19.78 -17.10
CA TRP A 174 -6.80 21.06 -17.79
C TRP A 174 -8.03 21.21 -18.68
N ARG A 175 -8.45 20.12 -19.32
CA ARG A 175 -9.65 20.14 -20.20
C ARG A 175 -10.91 20.54 -19.44
N LEU A 176 -11.12 20.01 -18.24
CA LEU A 176 -12.27 20.37 -17.40
C LEU A 176 -12.23 21.82 -16.94
N TYR A 177 -11.04 22.30 -16.54
CA TYR A 177 -10.87 23.70 -16.12
C TYR A 177 -11.03 24.67 -17.29
N ARG A 178 -10.53 24.32 -18.47
CA ARG A 178 -10.69 25.14 -19.67
C ARG A 178 -12.16 25.37 -20.03
N ASP A 179 -12.96 24.31 -20.03
CA ASP A 179 -14.37 24.40 -20.41
C ASP A 179 -15.17 25.21 -19.37
N SER A 180 -14.85 25.06 -18.09
CA SER A 180 -15.42 25.87 -17.01
C SER A 180 -15.00 27.35 -17.10
N LEU A 181 -13.73 27.62 -17.40
CA LEU A 181 -13.22 28.99 -17.57
C LEU A 181 -13.86 29.67 -18.79
N LEU A 182 -14.04 28.97 -19.91
CA LEU A 182 -14.72 29.50 -21.08
C LEU A 182 -16.18 29.84 -20.77
N ALA A 183 -16.89 28.96 -20.08
CA ALA A 183 -18.26 29.22 -19.66
C ALA A 183 -18.35 30.47 -18.74
N ALA A 184 -17.46 30.55 -17.74
CA ALA A 184 -17.39 31.69 -16.84
C ALA A 184 -17.05 33.00 -17.58
N LEU A 185 -16.14 32.97 -18.54
CA LEU A 185 -15.79 34.11 -19.37
C LEU A 185 -17.00 34.59 -20.18
N LEU A 186 -17.72 33.68 -20.85
CA LEU A 186 -18.91 34.02 -21.60
C LEU A 186 -20.00 34.64 -20.75
N ILE A 187 -20.27 34.06 -19.58
CA ILE A 187 -21.25 34.59 -18.62
C ILE A 187 -20.87 36.02 -18.20
N ASN A 188 -19.61 36.29 -17.90
CA ASN A 188 -19.15 37.61 -17.52
C ASN A 188 -19.25 38.62 -18.66
N ILE A 189 -18.95 38.21 -19.90
CA ILE A 189 -19.13 39.08 -21.08
C ILE A 189 -20.60 39.44 -21.25
N PHE A 190 -21.52 38.47 -21.20
CA PHE A 190 -22.96 38.74 -21.30
C PHE A 190 -23.46 39.63 -20.15
N ALA A 191 -22.94 39.42 -18.94
CA ALA A 191 -23.29 40.26 -17.80
C ALA A 191 -22.87 41.74 -17.97
N LEU A 192 -21.81 42.01 -18.71
CA LEU A 192 -21.37 43.37 -19.08
C LEU A 192 -22.15 43.94 -20.26
N VAL A 193 -22.43 43.12 -21.25
CA VAL A 193 -23.11 43.57 -22.50
C VAL A 193 -24.55 43.97 -22.22
N MET A 194 -25.29 43.28 -21.36
CA MET A 194 -26.69 43.60 -21.05
C MET A 194 -26.91 45.01 -20.47
N PRO A 195 -26.16 45.46 -19.46
CA PRO A 195 -26.29 46.85 -18.99
C PRO A 195 -25.89 47.87 -20.04
N MET A 196 -24.83 47.61 -20.82
CA MET A 196 -24.39 48.50 -21.88
C MET A 196 -25.45 48.62 -23.01
N PHE A 197 -26.05 47.52 -23.37
CA PHE A 197 -27.17 47.49 -24.30
C PHE A 197 -28.32 48.35 -23.80
N SER A 198 -28.77 48.11 -22.54
CA SER A 198 -29.85 48.89 -21.97
C SER A 198 -29.56 50.37 -21.91
N MET A 199 -28.34 50.77 -21.52
CA MET A 199 -27.92 52.16 -21.48
C MET A 199 -27.93 52.81 -22.88
N THR A 200 -27.43 52.08 -23.88
CA THR A 200 -27.40 52.58 -25.26
C THR A 200 -28.84 52.72 -25.81
N VAL A 201 -29.73 51.81 -25.51
CA VAL A 201 -31.13 51.90 -25.91
C VAL A 201 -31.80 53.13 -25.29
N TYR A 202 -31.64 53.34 -23.97
CA TYR A 202 -32.23 54.46 -23.29
C TYR A 202 -31.63 55.82 -23.73
N ASP A 203 -30.33 55.90 -23.97
CA ASP A 203 -29.66 57.18 -24.27
C ASP A 203 -29.74 57.58 -25.77
N ARG A 204 -29.79 56.59 -26.67
CA ARG A 204 -29.73 56.88 -28.09
C ARG A 204 -30.98 56.48 -28.88
N VAL A 205 -31.57 55.34 -28.59
CA VAL A 205 -32.70 54.86 -29.36
C VAL A 205 -34.00 55.53 -28.97
N VAL A 206 -34.27 55.67 -27.66
CA VAL A 206 -35.50 56.26 -27.17
C VAL A 206 -35.64 57.73 -27.52
N PRO A 207 -34.63 58.61 -27.34
CA PRO A 207 -34.75 60.05 -27.65
C PRO A 207 -34.84 60.32 -29.18
N ASN A 208 -34.10 59.53 -29.99
CA ASN A 208 -33.97 59.78 -31.40
C ASN A 208 -34.92 58.99 -32.29
N ARG A 209 -35.79 58.13 -31.74
CA ARG A 209 -36.63 57.20 -32.49
C ARG A 209 -35.85 56.41 -33.57
N ALA A 210 -34.59 56.08 -33.27
CA ALA A 210 -33.68 55.45 -34.20
C ALA A 210 -33.94 53.94 -34.27
N GLU A 211 -34.99 53.50 -34.96
CA GLU A 211 -35.36 52.07 -35.08
C GLU A 211 -34.28 51.25 -35.81
N GLU A 212 -33.54 51.86 -36.73
CA GLU A 212 -32.43 51.20 -37.43
C GLU A 212 -31.29 50.82 -36.48
N THR A 213 -30.99 51.67 -35.48
CA THR A 213 -29.97 51.42 -34.46
C THR A 213 -30.37 50.30 -33.51
N LEU A 214 -31.66 50.15 -33.25
CA LEU A 214 -32.21 49.09 -32.40
C LEU A 214 -32.06 47.75 -33.08
N TRP A 215 -32.32 47.65 -34.39
CA TRP A 215 -32.11 46.41 -35.14
C TRP A 215 -30.65 45.98 -35.16
N VAL A 216 -29.73 46.87 -35.40
CA VAL A 216 -28.29 46.58 -35.41
C VAL A 216 -27.81 46.13 -34.02
N LEU A 217 -28.22 46.77 -32.96
CA LEU A 217 -27.88 46.38 -31.59
C LEU A 217 -28.50 45.04 -31.20
N SER A 218 -29.73 44.78 -31.61
CA SER A 218 -30.44 43.55 -31.27
C SER A 218 -29.83 42.31 -31.96
N ILE A 219 -29.24 42.47 -33.16
CA ILE A 219 -28.53 41.40 -33.87
C ILE A 219 -27.10 41.21 -33.31
N GLY A 220 -26.48 42.27 -32.76
CA GLY A 220 -25.12 42.24 -32.23
C GLY A 220 -24.95 41.74 -30.80
N VAL A 221 -26.04 41.59 -30.04
CA VAL A 221 -26.08 41.05 -28.71
C VAL A 221 -26.52 39.59 -28.70
#